data_fe8e8da61a20aff5f510b5d0f0d760d3
#
_entry.id   fe8e8da61a20aff5f510b5d0f0d760d3
#
_cell.length_a   1.000
_cell.length_b   1.000
_cell.length_c   1.000
_cell.angle_alpha   90.00
_cell.angle_beta   90.00
_cell.angle_gamma   90.00
#
_symmetry.space_group_name_H-M   'P 1'
#
loop_
_entity.id
_entity.type
_entity.pdbx_description
1 polymer ?
#
loop_
_entity_poly.entity_id
_entity_poly.type
_entity_poly.pdbx_seq_one_letter_code
_entity_poly.pdbx_strand_id
1 'polypeptide(L)'
;MANTKREKLFAEFPPVPTEKWEEVIAVDLKGADYERKLVWRTPEGFNVRPYYRAENLEGLKFLASEPGEFPYVRGTRCDNVWRVHQSLTVKCPEAANAEALKLLDSGVDSLGFSLTKGLSAAEVETLLRDIHLPAVEVVFSGEGVADVVEPVLAKIEKEGWQETASVHFVLDPIINRLSLTGAFCSPGGEKCFKMLAGLVRRTAAMKGVRVVTVSGENFSNAGSTIVEELAFTLSAGHEYLVRLMDEGLTVDEAARKIRFSMGVTSNYFMEMAKFRAARMLWANIVKGYNPEKGCSCKLFAHAVTSTWNQTVYDPYINMLRGTTEAMSAAIAGVHSLEVTPFNASFAEPDEFSKRIARNVELLLKHESHFDQVVDPAGGSYYIENLTQSIAAEAWKLFLELEEKGGYVAAFESGYVVERVDASAAAKDKSVAQRRITLLGANQYPNFTEVASDAVTEAAVTRRKKAGVLNPYRGAMAFEAMRLHVDRSGKTPKAFMLTAGHLAMARAR
;
A
#
# COMPACT_ATOMS: atom_id res chain seq x y z
N MET A 1 23.01 55.50 -8.17
CA MET A 1 22.06 54.46 -8.47
C MET A 1 21.00 54.50 -7.40
N ALA A 2 19.78 54.91 -7.76
CA ALA A 2 18.67 55.07 -6.81
C ALA A 2 18.27 53.69 -6.27
N ASN A 3 18.35 53.55 -4.96
CA ASN A 3 17.89 52.37 -4.23
C ASN A 3 16.36 52.43 -4.18
N THR A 4 15.70 52.00 -5.26
CA THR A 4 14.24 51.85 -5.29
C THR A 4 13.88 50.74 -4.33
N LYS A 5 13.46 51.06 -3.14
CA LYS A 5 12.77 50.15 -2.22
C LYS A 5 11.62 49.50 -3.03
N ARG A 6 11.77 48.21 -3.38
CA ARG A 6 10.66 47.43 -3.94
C ARG A 6 9.55 47.43 -2.91
N GLU A 7 8.44 48.11 -3.20
CA GLU A 7 7.23 47.97 -2.41
C GLU A 7 6.75 46.56 -2.49
N LYS A 8 6.37 45.95 -1.36
CA LYS A 8 5.78 44.63 -1.34
C LYS A 8 4.41 44.73 -1.99
N LEU A 9 4.16 43.86 -2.98
CA LEU A 9 2.83 43.68 -3.58
C LEU A 9 1.82 43.38 -2.46
N PHE A 10 0.63 43.95 -2.55
CA PHE A 10 -0.46 43.76 -1.59
C PHE A 10 -0.16 44.24 -0.16
N ALA A 11 0.70 45.25 0.02
CA ALA A 11 1.00 45.83 1.33
C ALA A 11 -0.24 46.39 2.02
N GLU A 12 -1.24 46.82 1.24
CA GLU A 12 -2.55 47.30 1.71
C GLU A 12 -3.47 46.21 2.27
N PHE A 13 -3.12 44.93 2.04
CA PHE A 13 -3.85 43.78 2.58
C PHE A 13 -2.99 43.05 3.62
N PRO A 14 -3.00 43.47 4.89
CA PRO A 14 -2.21 42.86 5.94
C PRO A 14 -2.68 41.39 6.17
N PRO A 15 -1.75 40.47 6.51
CA PRO A 15 -2.13 39.10 6.85
C PRO A 15 -3.17 39.07 7.97
N VAL A 16 -4.22 38.27 7.78
CA VAL A 16 -5.24 38.04 8.81
C VAL A 16 -4.72 36.95 9.76
N PRO A 17 -4.60 37.18 11.08
CA PRO A 17 -4.18 36.19 12.04
C PRO A 17 -5.25 35.08 12.21
N THR A 18 -4.83 33.92 12.66
CA THR A 18 -5.70 32.74 12.81
C THR A 18 -6.83 33.00 13.79
N GLU A 19 -6.56 33.72 14.89
CA GLU A 19 -7.56 34.04 15.90
C GLU A 19 -8.73 34.82 15.30
N LYS A 20 -8.44 35.81 14.46
CA LYS A 20 -9.48 36.56 13.77
C LYS A 20 -10.29 35.75 12.79
N TRP A 21 -9.66 34.79 12.14
CA TRP A 21 -10.34 33.87 11.26
C TRP A 21 -11.26 32.91 12.05
N GLU A 22 -10.79 32.39 13.19
CA GLU A 22 -11.57 31.51 14.06
C GLU A 22 -12.74 32.26 14.75
N GLU A 23 -12.60 33.53 15.06
CA GLU A 23 -13.70 34.37 15.52
C GLU A 23 -14.84 34.44 14.51
N VAL A 24 -14.52 34.63 13.22
CA VAL A 24 -15.53 34.64 12.15
C VAL A 24 -16.19 33.26 12.00
N ILE A 25 -15.40 32.21 12.03
CA ILE A 25 -15.92 30.83 11.98
C ILE A 25 -16.89 30.57 13.16
N ALA A 26 -16.53 31.04 14.38
CA ALA A 26 -17.39 30.87 15.55
C ALA A 26 -18.74 31.58 15.38
N VAL A 27 -18.73 32.78 14.78
CA VAL A 27 -19.97 33.54 14.46
C VAL A 27 -20.81 32.77 13.43
N ASP A 28 -20.17 32.26 12.36
CA ASP A 28 -20.85 31.50 11.29
C ASP A 28 -21.43 30.18 11.77
N LEU A 29 -20.81 29.54 12.76
CA LEU A 29 -21.30 28.32 13.40
C LEU A 29 -22.55 28.53 14.26
N LYS A 30 -22.93 29.79 14.57
CA LYS A 30 -24.14 30.16 15.34
C LYS A 30 -24.30 29.36 16.64
N GLY A 31 -23.20 29.22 17.39
CA GLY A 31 -23.16 28.49 18.66
C GLY A 31 -22.98 26.97 18.54
N ALA A 32 -22.80 26.44 17.33
CA ALA A 32 -22.44 25.04 17.18
C ALA A 32 -20.96 24.84 17.54
N ASP A 33 -20.67 23.70 18.16
CA ASP A 33 -19.32 23.34 18.58
C ASP A 33 -18.41 23.09 17.36
N TYR A 34 -17.25 23.78 17.34
CA TYR A 34 -16.27 23.74 16.25
C TYR A 34 -15.70 22.34 16.04
N GLU A 35 -15.23 21.69 17.11
CA GLU A 35 -14.63 20.35 17.05
C GLU A 35 -15.60 19.30 16.53
N ARG A 36 -16.86 19.43 16.88
CA ARG A 36 -17.91 18.50 16.45
C ARG A 36 -18.35 18.71 15.00
N LYS A 37 -18.29 19.93 14.50
CA LYS A 37 -18.84 20.32 13.19
C LYS A 37 -17.80 20.28 12.08
N LEU A 38 -16.59 20.71 12.35
CA LEU A 38 -15.58 20.98 11.34
C LEU A 38 -14.36 20.05 11.41
N VAL A 39 -14.06 19.50 12.58
CA VAL A 39 -12.88 18.65 12.75
C VAL A 39 -13.23 17.20 12.40
N TRP A 40 -12.50 16.64 11.48
CA TRP A 40 -12.64 15.24 11.10
C TRP A 40 -11.89 14.34 12.08
N ARG A 41 -12.65 13.53 12.81
CA ARG A 41 -12.11 12.49 13.69
C ARG A 41 -11.80 11.27 12.86
N THR A 42 -10.54 11.07 12.57
CA THR A 42 -10.07 9.95 11.76
C THR A 42 -10.03 8.64 12.56
N PRO A 43 -10.06 7.47 11.90
CA PRO A 43 -9.78 6.20 12.56
C PRO A 43 -8.28 6.00 12.86
N GLU A 44 -7.43 6.93 12.42
CA GLU A 44 -5.97 6.84 12.47
C GLU A 44 -5.35 7.25 13.82
N GLY A 45 -6.17 7.63 14.81
CA GLY A 45 -5.71 8.06 16.14
C GLY A 45 -5.48 9.58 16.28
N PHE A 46 -5.63 10.35 15.21
CA PHE A 46 -5.51 11.81 15.23
C PHE A 46 -6.67 12.49 14.52
N ASN A 47 -6.84 13.78 14.77
CA ASN A 47 -7.88 14.61 14.17
C ASN A 47 -7.31 15.44 13.02
N VAL A 48 -8.11 15.67 11.98
CA VAL A 48 -7.78 16.53 10.84
C VAL A 48 -8.62 17.80 10.92
N ARG A 49 -7.95 18.95 10.91
CA ARG A 49 -8.60 20.27 10.91
C ARG A 49 -9.16 20.60 9.53
N PRO A 50 -10.17 21.50 9.45
CA PRO A 50 -10.77 21.88 8.17
C PRO A 50 -9.83 22.73 7.29
N TYR A 51 -8.79 23.33 7.87
CA TYR A 51 -7.76 24.10 7.17
C TYR A 51 -6.43 24.06 7.93
N TYR A 52 -5.35 24.32 7.20
CA TYR A 52 -3.99 24.46 7.72
C TYR A 52 -3.35 25.72 7.15
N ARG A 53 -2.45 26.36 7.92
CA ARG A 53 -1.77 27.60 7.59
C ARG A 53 -0.26 27.46 7.79
N ALA A 54 0.51 28.50 7.41
CA ALA A 54 1.97 28.46 7.49
C ALA A 54 2.50 28.15 8.90
N GLU A 55 1.83 28.65 9.94
CA GLU A 55 2.18 28.39 11.33
C GLU A 55 2.09 26.92 11.73
N ASN A 56 1.25 26.11 11.03
CA ASN A 56 1.16 24.68 11.27
C ASN A 56 2.38 23.90 10.75
N LEU A 57 3.27 24.54 10.00
CA LEU A 57 4.55 23.98 9.61
C LEU A 57 5.67 24.25 10.64
N GLU A 58 5.46 25.14 11.59
CA GLU A 58 6.44 25.48 12.61
C GLU A 58 6.77 24.23 13.44
N GLY A 59 8.06 23.95 13.60
CA GLY A 59 8.53 22.78 14.34
C GLY A 59 8.65 21.48 13.54
N LEU A 60 8.20 21.42 12.29
CA LEU A 60 8.41 20.26 11.41
C LEU A 60 9.85 20.25 10.90
N LYS A 61 10.67 19.33 11.43
CA LYS A 61 12.13 19.30 11.20
C LYS A 61 12.55 18.84 9.82
N PHE A 62 11.67 18.15 9.09
CA PHE A 62 11.97 17.52 7.79
C PHE A 62 11.71 18.42 6.58
N LEU A 63 11.13 19.60 6.76
CA LEU A 63 10.74 20.48 5.65
C LEU A 63 11.92 20.95 4.77
N ALA A 64 13.10 21.07 5.36
CA ALA A 64 14.30 21.53 4.66
C ALA A 64 15.00 20.44 3.85
N SER A 65 14.59 19.16 3.97
CA SER A 65 15.22 18.07 3.23
C SER A 65 14.81 18.07 1.75
N GLU A 66 15.79 17.87 0.87
CA GLU A 66 15.55 17.76 -0.56
C GLU A 66 15.24 16.30 -0.98
N PRO A 67 14.65 16.08 -2.19
CA PRO A 67 14.50 14.75 -2.74
C PRO A 67 15.83 13.99 -2.81
N GLY A 68 15.85 12.76 -2.33
CA GLY A 68 17.08 11.94 -2.28
C GLY A 68 17.93 12.13 -1.02
N GLU A 69 17.61 13.10 -0.16
CA GLU A 69 18.31 13.39 1.10
C GLU A 69 17.59 12.78 2.32
N PHE A 70 18.38 12.45 3.33
CA PHE A 70 17.88 11.98 4.62
C PHE A 70 16.98 13.05 5.27
N PRO A 71 15.83 12.70 5.84
CA PRO A 71 15.26 11.36 6.08
C PRO A 71 14.38 10.81 4.93
N TYR A 72 14.59 11.24 3.72
CA TYR A 72 13.94 10.77 2.49
C TYR A 72 12.42 10.99 2.44
N VAL A 73 11.87 11.88 3.24
CA VAL A 73 10.43 12.20 3.28
C VAL A 73 9.91 12.58 1.89
N ARG A 74 10.72 13.34 1.12
CA ARG A 74 10.38 13.82 -0.22
C ARG A 74 10.73 12.86 -1.35
N GLY A 75 11.25 11.67 -1.04
CA GLY A 75 11.66 10.66 -2.01
C GLY A 75 13.06 10.13 -1.75
N THR A 76 13.31 8.89 -2.16
CA THR A 76 14.63 8.26 -2.06
C THR A 76 15.51 8.53 -3.28
N ARG A 77 14.94 9.18 -4.33
CA ARG A 77 15.55 9.51 -5.61
C ARG A 77 15.29 10.97 -5.95
N CYS A 78 16.03 11.49 -6.96
CA CYS A 78 15.84 12.83 -7.50
C CYS A 78 14.91 12.85 -8.72
N ASP A 79 14.30 11.73 -9.06
CA ASP A 79 13.26 11.55 -10.09
C ASP A 79 12.02 10.91 -9.51
N ASN A 80 10.90 11.00 -10.24
CA ASN A 80 9.62 10.37 -9.87
C ASN A 80 9.22 9.27 -10.86
N VAL A 81 10.17 8.65 -11.54
CA VAL A 81 9.91 7.58 -12.50
C VAL A 81 9.64 6.27 -11.75
N TRP A 82 8.40 5.81 -11.75
CA TRP A 82 8.04 4.49 -11.22
C TRP A 82 8.02 3.43 -12.32
N ARG A 83 8.18 2.15 -11.92
CA ARG A 83 8.00 1.00 -12.79
C ARG A 83 6.51 0.64 -12.89
N VAL A 84 6.02 0.50 -14.12
CA VAL A 84 4.69 -0.02 -14.42
C VAL A 84 4.69 -1.53 -14.22
N HIS A 85 4.09 -2.00 -13.13
CA HIS A 85 4.13 -3.40 -12.75
C HIS A 85 2.86 -4.14 -13.17
N GLN A 86 3.03 -5.32 -13.74
CA GLN A 86 1.92 -6.24 -13.99
C GLN A 86 2.30 -7.65 -13.63
N SER A 87 1.49 -8.29 -12.78
CA SER A 87 1.65 -9.69 -12.39
C SER A 87 0.91 -10.63 -13.34
N LEU A 88 1.51 -11.82 -13.57
CA LEU A 88 0.91 -12.92 -14.30
C LEU A 88 1.13 -14.24 -13.55
N THR A 89 0.15 -15.15 -13.63
CA THR A 89 0.22 -16.46 -12.98
C THR A 89 0.94 -17.45 -13.88
N VAL A 90 2.03 -18.05 -13.40
CA VAL A 90 2.82 -19.03 -14.14
C VAL A 90 2.21 -20.43 -13.96
N LYS A 91 1.37 -20.83 -14.90
CA LYS A 91 0.84 -22.22 -15.01
C LYS A 91 1.73 -23.09 -15.94
N CYS A 92 2.26 -22.48 -16.99
CA CYS A 92 3.16 -23.06 -18.00
C CYS A 92 4.23 -22.01 -18.36
N PRO A 93 5.52 -22.32 -18.24
CA PRO A 93 6.61 -21.37 -18.50
C PRO A 93 6.60 -20.78 -19.92
N GLU A 94 6.30 -21.56 -20.95
CA GLU A 94 6.27 -21.12 -22.35
C GLU A 94 5.14 -20.10 -22.58
N ALA A 95 3.94 -20.40 -22.07
CA ALA A 95 2.79 -19.51 -22.21
C ALA A 95 3.00 -18.20 -21.40
N ALA A 96 3.55 -18.31 -20.18
CA ALA A 96 3.87 -17.16 -19.34
C ALA A 96 4.95 -16.27 -19.96
N ASN A 97 5.98 -16.85 -20.59
CA ASN A 97 6.99 -16.10 -21.34
C ASN A 97 6.37 -15.34 -22.51
N ALA A 98 5.52 -16.01 -23.32
CA ALA A 98 4.86 -15.36 -24.44
C ALA A 98 3.93 -14.23 -24.00
N GLU A 99 3.21 -14.38 -22.86
CA GLU A 99 2.42 -13.31 -22.26
C GLU A 99 3.32 -12.18 -21.75
N ALA A 100 4.42 -12.49 -21.05
CA ALA A 100 5.37 -11.51 -20.54
C ALA A 100 5.97 -10.63 -21.65
N LEU A 101 6.38 -11.21 -22.77
CA LEU A 101 6.92 -10.44 -23.92
C LEU A 101 5.85 -9.50 -24.51
N LYS A 102 4.58 -9.92 -24.61
CA LYS A 102 3.50 -9.03 -25.02
C LYS A 102 3.27 -7.88 -24.04
N LEU A 103 3.42 -8.13 -22.73
CA LEU A 103 3.31 -7.09 -21.71
C LEU A 103 4.42 -6.05 -21.84
N LEU A 104 5.65 -6.49 -22.09
CA LEU A 104 6.79 -5.59 -22.34
C LEU A 104 6.55 -4.72 -23.58
N ASP A 105 6.11 -5.32 -24.69
CA ASP A 105 5.73 -4.59 -25.89
C ASP A 105 4.56 -3.59 -25.65
N SER A 106 3.80 -3.81 -24.59
CA SER A 106 2.65 -2.97 -24.20
C SER A 106 2.98 -1.94 -23.13
N GLY A 107 4.27 -1.68 -22.83
CA GLY A 107 4.72 -0.63 -21.94
C GLY A 107 4.89 -1.03 -20.47
N VAL A 108 4.78 -2.30 -20.12
CA VAL A 108 5.19 -2.83 -18.80
C VAL A 108 6.70 -2.80 -18.72
N ASP A 109 7.26 -2.32 -17.63
CA ASP A 109 8.71 -2.31 -17.36
C ASP A 109 9.07 -3.01 -16.03
N SER A 110 8.07 -3.62 -15.37
CA SER A 110 8.20 -4.51 -14.22
C SER A 110 7.26 -5.70 -14.34
N LEU A 111 7.80 -6.92 -14.46
CA LEU A 111 7.05 -8.16 -14.62
C LEU A 111 6.93 -8.91 -13.29
N GLY A 112 5.72 -9.25 -12.86
CA GLY A 112 5.46 -10.13 -11.73
C GLY A 112 5.15 -11.56 -12.19
N PHE A 113 5.95 -12.55 -11.76
CA PHE A 113 5.69 -13.97 -11.97
C PHE A 113 5.17 -14.60 -10.68
N SER A 114 3.85 -14.85 -10.61
CA SER A 114 3.22 -15.55 -9.49
C SER A 114 3.27 -17.06 -9.75
N LEU A 115 4.13 -17.75 -9.03
CA LEU A 115 4.41 -19.16 -9.20
C LEU A 115 3.41 -20.01 -8.42
N THR A 116 2.80 -20.99 -9.08
CA THR A 116 1.90 -21.98 -8.45
C THR A 116 2.64 -23.22 -7.95
N LYS A 117 3.88 -23.40 -8.39
CA LYS A 117 4.81 -24.48 -8.00
C LYS A 117 6.25 -24.05 -8.24
N GLY A 118 7.19 -24.79 -7.69
CA GLY A 118 8.62 -24.66 -8.05
C GLY A 118 8.87 -24.94 -9.52
N LEU A 119 9.87 -24.25 -10.10
CA LEU A 119 10.34 -24.45 -11.47
C LEU A 119 11.77 -24.97 -11.46
N SER A 120 12.06 -25.90 -12.37
CA SER A 120 13.42 -26.35 -12.67
C SER A 120 14.24 -25.24 -13.36
N ALA A 121 15.57 -25.39 -13.40
CA ALA A 121 16.45 -24.45 -14.10
C ALA A 121 16.10 -24.31 -15.60
N ALA A 122 15.70 -25.38 -16.26
CA ALA A 122 15.28 -25.35 -17.67
C ALA A 122 13.94 -24.61 -17.86
N GLU A 123 13.00 -24.76 -16.93
CA GLU A 123 11.74 -24.01 -16.94
C GLU A 123 11.98 -22.53 -16.67
N VAL A 124 12.89 -22.17 -15.77
CA VAL A 124 13.29 -20.76 -15.52
C VAL A 124 13.95 -20.17 -16.76
N GLU A 125 14.85 -20.90 -17.45
CA GLU A 125 15.47 -20.44 -18.70
C GLU A 125 14.41 -20.20 -19.78
N THR A 126 13.40 -21.06 -19.87
CA THR A 126 12.27 -20.91 -20.79
C THR A 126 11.42 -19.70 -20.42
N LEU A 127 11.08 -19.53 -19.13
CA LEU A 127 10.28 -18.42 -18.64
C LEU A 127 10.94 -17.05 -18.90
N LEU A 128 12.26 -16.99 -18.78
CA LEU A 128 13.04 -15.75 -18.94
C LEU A 128 13.67 -15.59 -20.33
N ARG A 129 13.28 -16.41 -21.31
CA ARG A 129 13.80 -16.30 -22.68
C ARG A 129 13.45 -14.94 -23.27
N ASP A 130 14.43 -14.29 -23.86
CA ASP A 130 14.32 -12.97 -24.50
C ASP A 130 13.91 -11.81 -23.55
N ILE A 131 13.90 -12.04 -22.24
CA ILE A 131 13.70 -11.00 -21.22
C ILE A 131 15.06 -10.51 -20.73
N HIS A 132 15.37 -9.24 -21.00
CA HIS A 132 16.65 -8.60 -20.64
C HIS A 132 16.56 -8.01 -19.21
N LEU A 133 17.00 -8.75 -18.20
CA LEU A 133 16.91 -8.39 -16.78
C LEU A 133 17.55 -7.04 -16.40
N PRO A 134 18.57 -6.50 -17.10
CA PRO A 134 19.04 -5.13 -16.90
C PRO A 134 18.04 -4.02 -17.27
N ALA A 135 17.15 -4.28 -18.23
CA ALA A 135 16.16 -3.32 -18.71
C ALA A 135 14.81 -3.44 -17.99
N VAL A 136 14.48 -4.64 -17.54
CA VAL A 136 13.18 -5.00 -16.97
C VAL A 136 13.33 -5.43 -15.53
N GLU A 137 12.52 -4.84 -14.63
CA GLU A 137 12.40 -5.37 -13.27
C GLU A 137 11.59 -6.68 -13.31
N VAL A 138 12.07 -7.72 -12.63
CA VAL A 138 11.36 -9.00 -12.53
C VAL A 138 11.12 -9.34 -11.06
N VAL A 139 9.88 -9.68 -10.73
CA VAL A 139 9.45 -10.02 -9.36
C VAL A 139 8.90 -11.45 -9.36
N PHE A 140 9.47 -12.32 -8.55
CA PHE A 140 8.96 -13.68 -8.34
C PHE A 140 8.21 -13.76 -7.02
N SER A 141 7.00 -14.33 -7.06
CA SER A 141 6.13 -14.53 -5.90
C SER A 141 5.45 -15.91 -5.93
N GLY A 142 4.73 -16.27 -4.88
CA GLY A 142 3.95 -17.50 -4.80
C GLY A 142 4.70 -18.69 -4.18
N GLU A 143 4.10 -19.88 -4.28
CA GLU A 143 4.55 -21.06 -3.53
C GLU A 143 5.92 -21.60 -3.98
N GLY A 144 6.26 -21.42 -5.25
CA GLY A 144 7.52 -21.90 -5.84
C GLY A 144 8.67 -20.89 -5.81
N VAL A 145 8.53 -19.75 -5.13
CA VAL A 145 9.52 -18.65 -5.22
C VAL A 145 10.91 -19.06 -4.72
N ALA A 146 11.02 -19.91 -3.72
CA ALA A 146 12.32 -20.34 -3.19
C ALA A 146 13.12 -21.18 -4.20
N ASP A 147 12.44 -21.98 -5.03
CA ASP A 147 13.07 -22.91 -5.97
C ASP A 147 13.68 -22.18 -7.19
N VAL A 148 13.17 -21.01 -7.54
CA VAL A 148 13.65 -20.25 -8.71
C VAL A 148 14.83 -19.31 -8.39
N VAL A 149 15.16 -19.11 -7.09
CA VAL A 149 16.21 -18.16 -6.70
C VAL A 149 17.54 -18.52 -7.33
N GLU A 150 18.07 -19.71 -7.08
CA GLU A 150 19.39 -20.13 -7.60
C GLU A 150 19.44 -20.20 -9.12
N PRO A 151 18.45 -20.76 -9.84
CA PRO A 151 18.42 -20.70 -11.31
C PRO A 151 18.47 -19.28 -11.88
N VAL A 152 17.74 -18.34 -11.27
CA VAL A 152 17.73 -16.93 -11.70
C VAL A 152 19.09 -16.26 -11.41
N LEU A 153 19.67 -16.49 -10.23
CA LEU A 153 21.00 -15.96 -9.89
C LEU A 153 22.09 -16.52 -10.81
N ALA A 154 22.02 -17.81 -11.13
CA ALA A 154 22.96 -18.44 -12.06
C ALA A 154 22.84 -17.84 -13.49
N LYS A 155 21.63 -17.51 -13.94
CA LYS A 155 21.42 -16.79 -15.20
C LYS A 155 22.04 -15.39 -15.17
N ILE A 156 21.81 -14.63 -14.10
CA ILE A 156 22.40 -13.28 -13.92
C ILE A 156 23.94 -13.35 -13.99
N GLU A 157 24.55 -14.35 -13.37
CA GLU A 157 26.00 -14.55 -13.38
C GLU A 157 26.54 -14.97 -14.74
N LYS A 158 25.86 -15.92 -15.39
CA LYS A 158 26.23 -16.40 -16.74
C LYS A 158 26.24 -15.28 -17.77
N GLU A 159 25.26 -14.37 -17.68
CA GLU A 159 25.12 -13.21 -18.58
C GLU A 159 25.95 -11.98 -18.16
N GLY A 160 26.59 -12.01 -17.00
CA GLY A 160 27.38 -10.89 -16.49
C GLY A 160 26.55 -9.68 -16.00
N TRP A 161 25.31 -9.88 -15.57
CA TRP A 161 24.35 -8.82 -15.21
C TRP A 161 24.33 -8.47 -13.72
N GLN A 162 25.32 -8.87 -12.93
CA GLN A 162 25.32 -8.71 -11.47
C GLN A 162 25.13 -7.24 -11.00
N GLU A 163 25.68 -6.28 -11.76
CA GLU A 163 25.60 -4.86 -11.43
C GLU A 163 24.30 -4.19 -11.91
N THR A 164 23.63 -4.76 -12.90
CA THR A 164 22.57 -4.09 -13.66
C THR A 164 21.19 -4.76 -13.55
N ALA A 165 21.14 -6.09 -13.29
CA ALA A 165 19.87 -6.81 -13.16
C ALA A 165 19.02 -6.28 -12.00
N SER A 166 17.73 -6.11 -12.25
CA SER A 166 16.72 -5.75 -11.24
C SER A 166 15.76 -6.92 -11.02
N VAL A 167 15.98 -7.68 -9.95
CA VAL A 167 15.19 -8.87 -9.64
C VAL A 167 14.82 -8.89 -8.15
N HIS A 168 13.55 -9.17 -7.87
CA HIS A 168 13.03 -9.25 -6.52
C HIS A 168 12.35 -10.59 -6.27
N PHE A 169 12.60 -11.14 -5.09
CA PHE A 169 11.94 -12.35 -4.63
C PHE A 169 11.03 -12.02 -3.45
N VAL A 170 9.75 -12.38 -3.55
CA VAL A 170 8.77 -12.20 -2.47
C VAL A 170 8.94 -13.34 -1.47
N LEU A 171 10.06 -13.34 -0.76
CA LEU A 171 10.32 -14.24 0.36
C LEU A 171 9.91 -13.52 1.65
N ASP A 172 8.75 -13.86 2.19
CA ASP A 172 8.16 -13.23 3.37
C ASP A 172 7.62 -14.28 4.36
N PRO A 173 8.50 -14.90 5.14
CA PRO A 173 8.09 -15.84 6.19
C PRO A 173 7.30 -15.20 7.34
N ILE A 174 7.43 -13.88 7.57
CA ILE A 174 6.71 -13.20 8.65
C ILE A 174 5.26 -12.93 8.26
N ILE A 175 5.00 -12.19 7.19
CA ILE A 175 3.62 -11.81 6.87
C ILE A 175 2.95 -12.91 6.04
N ASN A 176 3.53 -13.33 4.91
CA ASN A 176 2.88 -14.29 4.02
C ASN A 176 2.77 -15.70 4.61
N ARG A 177 3.60 -16.06 5.60
CA ARG A 177 3.48 -17.37 6.27
C ARG A 177 2.92 -17.22 7.67
N LEU A 178 3.63 -16.62 8.62
CA LEU A 178 3.18 -16.55 10.01
C LEU A 178 1.84 -15.80 10.10
N SER A 179 1.76 -14.58 9.58
CA SER A 179 0.59 -13.73 9.78
C SER A 179 -0.66 -14.18 9.01
N LEU A 180 -0.52 -14.77 7.82
CA LEU A 180 -1.65 -15.25 7.02
C LEU A 180 -2.02 -16.71 7.31
N THR A 181 -1.07 -17.55 7.73
CA THR A 181 -1.32 -18.99 7.91
C THR A 181 -1.29 -19.44 9.37
N GLY A 182 -0.68 -18.67 10.25
CA GLY A 182 -0.53 -18.94 11.68
C GLY A 182 0.73 -19.71 12.04
N ALA A 183 1.62 -20.00 11.10
CA ALA A 183 2.85 -20.73 11.37
C ALA A 183 3.97 -20.41 10.39
N PHE A 184 5.21 -20.43 10.86
CA PHE A 184 6.39 -20.49 9.99
C PHE A 184 6.52 -21.86 9.31
N CYS A 185 7.37 -21.93 8.28
CA CYS A 185 7.75 -23.21 7.63
C CYS A 185 8.65 -24.09 8.52
N SER A 186 9.18 -23.57 9.62
CA SER A 186 9.98 -24.29 10.63
C SER A 186 9.75 -23.67 12.01
N PRO A 187 9.98 -24.40 13.12
CA PRO A 187 9.85 -23.84 14.45
C PRO A 187 10.64 -22.54 14.61
N GLY A 188 10.00 -21.49 15.13
CA GLY A 188 10.60 -20.15 15.31
C GLY A 188 11.11 -19.46 14.04
N GLY A 189 10.90 -20.07 12.86
CA GLY A 189 11.36 -19.52 11.60
C GLY A 189 12.88 -19.63 11.35
N GLU A 190 13.66 -20.28 12.22
CA GLU A 190 15.14 -20.31 12.15
C GLU A 190 15.67 -20.71 10.77
N LYS A 191 15.12 -21.78 10.17
CA LYS A 191 15.57 -22.23 8.84
C LYS A 191 15.31 -21.18 7.77
N CYS A 192 14.19 -20.46 7.88
CA CYS A 192 13.83 -19.40 6.92
C CYS A 192 14.82 -18.25 7.03
N PHE A 193 15.17 -17.79 8.24
CA PHE A 193 16.11 -16.67 8.41
C PHE A 193 17.54 -17.03 8.03
N LYS A 194 18.01 -18.26 8.34
CA LYS A 194 19.31 -18.78 7.86
C LYS A 194 19.37 -18.82 6.33
N MET A 195 18.29 -19.29 5.67
CA MET A 195 18.19 -19.28 4.22
C MET A 195 18.26 -17.85 3.68
N LEU A 196 17.47 -16.92 4.22
CA LEU A 196 17.48 -15.53 3.81
C LEU A 196 18.86 -14.89 3.99
N ALA A 197 19.54 -15.11 5.12
CA ALA A 197 20.88 -14.61 5.37
C ALA A 197 21.89 -15.18 4.34
N GLY A 198 21.77 -16.46 4.01
CA GLY A 198 22.55 -17.09 2.93
C GLY A 198 22.33 -16.40 1.58
N LEU A 199 21.08 -16.10 1.23
CA LEU A 199 20.72 -15.40 -0.01
C LEU A 199 21.21 -13.95 -0.03
N VAL A 200 21.16 -13.23 1.10
CA VAL A 200 21.73 -11.88 1.22
C VAL A 200 23.21 -11.91 0.93
N ARG A 201 23.98 -12.84 1.51
CA ARG A 201 25.43 -13.01 1.21
C ARG A 201 25.66 -13.38 -0.26
N ARG A 202 24.86 -14.31 -0.78
CA ARG A 202 24.94 -14.80 -2.17
C ARG A 202 24.72 -13.67 -3.19
N THR A 203 23.86 -12.71 -2.85
CA THR A 203 23.51 -11.58 -3.71
C THR A 203 24.24 -10.28 -3.36
N ALA A 204 25.27 -10.31 -2.51
CA ALA A 204 25.94 -9.11 -2.00
C ALA A 204 26.45 -8.18 -3.12
N ALA A 205 27.03 -8.75 -4.20
CA ALA A 205 27.49 -8.01 -5.37
C ALA A 205 26.36 -7.55 -6.31
N MET A 206 25.15 -8.06 -6.16
CA MET A 206 24.01 -7.79 -7.05
C MET A 206 23.15 -6.65 -6.48
N LYS A 207 23.46 -5.42 -6.87
CA LYS A 207 22.84 -4.19 -6.28
C LYS A 207 21.33 -4.11 -6.46
N GLY A 208 20.81 -4.55 -7.62
CA GLY A 208 19.39 -4.51 -7.96
C GLY A 208 18.59 -5.75 -7.50
N VAL A 209 19.23 -6.75 -6.88
CA VAL A 209 18.55 -7.94 -6.38
C VAL A 209 18.13 -7.75 -4.93
N ARG A 210 16.84 -7.98 -4.63
CA ARG A 210 16.27 -8.01 -3.28
C ARG A 210 15.66 -9.37 -3.00
N VAL A 211 15.94 -9.88 -1.81
CA VAL A 211 15.55 -11.25 -1.41
C VAL A 211 14.49 -11.28 -0.31
N VAL A 212 14.19 -10.14 0.29
CA VAL A 212 13.14 -10.00 1.30
C VAL A 212 12.11 -9.01 0.82
N THR A 213 10.83 -9.40 0.85
CA THR A 213 9.71 -8.47 0.65
C THR A 213 8.83 -8.50 1.90
N VAL A 214 8.52 -7.32 2.43
CA VAL A 214 7.58 -7.16 3.54
C VAL A 214 6.22 -6.82 2.94
N SER A 215 5.26 -7.75 3.02
CA SER A 215 3.96 -7.70 2.30
C SER A 215 2.89 -6.98 3.14
N GLY A 216 3.10 -5.68 3.38
CA GLY A 216 2.25 -4.83 4.21
C GLY A 216 0.83 -4.62 3.70
N GLU A 217 0.59 -4.75 2.39
CA GLU A 217 -0.74 -4.68 1.77
C GLU A 217 -1.74 -5.67 2.38
N ASN A 218 -1.25 -6.75 2.98
CA ASN A 218 -2.12 -7.72 3.65
C ASN A 218 -2.82 -7.14 4.89
N PHE A 219 -2.22 -6.17 5.57
CA PHE A 219 -2.86 -5.49 6.71
C PHE A 219 -4.03 -4.63 6.24
N SER A 220 -3.84 -3.78 5.23
CA SER A 220 -4.91 -2.93 4.70
C SER A 220 -6.04 -3.77 4.11
N ASN A 221 -5.74 -4.85 3.41
CA ASN A 221 -6.73 -5.79 2.89
C ASN A 221 -7.44 -6.60 4.00
N ALA A 222 -6.83 -6.75 5.19
CA ALA A 222 -7.48 -7.32 6.37
C ALA A 222 -8.32 -6.30 7.16
N GLY A 223 -8.29 -5.02 6.78
CA GLY A 223 -9.11 -3.97 7.37
C GLY A 223 -8.41 -3.09 8.41
N SER A 224 -7.07 -3.14 8.51
CA SER A 224 -6.31 -2.22 9.36
C SER A 224 -6.48 -0.76 8.95
N THR A 225 -6.18 0.17 9.86
CA THR A 225 -6.00 1.59 9.53
C THR A 225 -4.69 1.81 8.75
N ILE A 226 -4.50 3.00 8.20
CA ILE A 226 -3.27 3.40 7.50
C ILE A 226 -2.07 3.40 8.46
N VAL A 227 -2.29 3.91 9.67
CA VAL A 227 -1.29 3.93 10.75
C VAL A 227 -0.89 2.51 11.16
N GLU A 228 -1.86 1.61 11.31
CA GLU A 228 -1.61 0.20 11.66
C GLU A 228 -0.85 -0.53 10.55
N GLU A 229 -1.27 -0.40 9.29
CA GLU A 229 -0.54 -0.96 8.15
C GLU A 229 0.93 -0.51 8.18
N LEU A 230 1.16 0.81 8.33
CA LEU A 230 2.50 1.37 8.34
C LEU A 230 3.34 0.84 9.51
N ALA A 231 2.81 0.89 10.73
CA ALA A 231 3.53 0.47 11.92
C ALA A 231 3.86 -1.03 11.90
N PHE A 232 2.89 -1.88 11.53
CA PHE A 232 3.11 -3.33 11.44
C PHE A 232 4.09 -3.69 10.32
N THR A 233 4.00 -3.02 9.18
CA THR A 233 4.92 -3.21 8.06
C THR A 233 6.35 -2.83 8.45
N LEU A 234 6.54 -1.70 9.13
CA LEU A 234 7.86 -1.26 9.56
C LEU A 234 8.42 -2.14 10.68
N SER A 235 7.58 -2.61 11.63
CA SER A 235 8.01 -3.53 12.68
C SER A 235 8.38 -4.90 12.12
N ALA A 236 7.63 -5.45 11.14
CA ALA A 236 8.02 -6.66 10.43
C ALA A 236 9.33 -6.46 9.64
N GLY A 237 9.52 -5.30 9.00
CA GLY A 237 10.77 -4.94 8.34
C GLY A 237 11.95 -4.84 9.31
N HIS A 238 11.73 -4.28 10.49
CA HIS A 238 12.71 -4.22 11.59
C HIS A 238 13.05 -5.62 12.12
N GLU A 239 12.07 -6.49 12.31
CA GLU A 239 12.28 -7.89 12.69
C GLU A 239 13.19 -8.61 11.67
N TYR A 240 12.99 -8.41 10.36
CA TYR A 240 13.92 -8.94 9.34
C TYR A 240 15.32 -8.37 9.51
N LEU A 241 15.45 -7.07 9.72
CA LEU A 241 16.74 -6.41 9.89
C LEU A 241 17.51 -7.01 11.07
N VAL A 242 16.87 -7.12 12.24
CA VAL A 242 17.46 -7.67 13.47
C VAL A 242 17.88 -9.13 13.27
N ARG A 243 16.97 -9.98 12.79
CA ARG A 243 17.26 -11.41 12.61
C ARG A 243 18.34 -11.69 11.56
N LEU A 244 18.41 -10.88 10.51
CA LEU A 244 19.50 -10.98 9.54
C LEU A 244 20.85 -10.54 10.13
N MET A 245 20.85 -9.54 11.02
CA MET A 245 22.05 -9.12 11.73
C MET A 245 22.48 -10.18 12.78
N ASP A 246 21.54 -10.83 13.44
CA ASP A 246 21.83 -11.97 14.36
C ASP A 246 22.49 -13.15 13.62
N GLU A 247 22.18 -13.33 12.34
CA GLU A 247 22.88 -14.28 11.46
C GLU A 247 24.25 -13.77 10.98
N GLY A 248 24.74 -12.64 11.50
CA GLY A 248 26.08 -12.09 11.27
C GLY A 248 26.21 -11.19 10.03
N LEU A 249 25.12 -10.65 9.50
CA LEU A 249 25.14 -9.64 8.46
C LEU A 249 25.30 -8.23 9.07
N THR A 250 25.90 -7.33 8.34
CA THR A 250 25.90 -5.90 8.68
C THR A 250 24.53 -5.28 8.35
N VAL A 251 24.23 -4.15 8.98
CA VAL A 251 23.02 -3.37 8.66
C VAL A 251 22.97 -2.96 7.19
N ASP A 252 24.14 -2.64 6.61
CA ASP A 252 24.26 -2.26 5.20
C ASP A 252 23.96 -3.41 4.23
N GLU A 253 24.31 -4.63 4.59
CA GLU A 253 24.00 -5.82 3.80
C GLU A 253 22.51 -6.17 3.91
N ALA A 254 21.95 -6.17 5.12
CA ALA A 254 20.57 -6.56 5.38
C ALA A 254 19.56 -5.55 4.83
N ALA A 255 19.67 -4.27 5.21
CA ALA A 255 18.68 -3.24 4.86
C ALA A 255 18.49 -3.05 3.34
N ARG A 256 19.56 -3.15 2.57
CA ARG A 256 19.52 -2.99 1.11
C ARG A 256 18.83 -4.14 0.37
N LYS A 257 18.60 -5.25 1.02
CA LYS A 257 17.94 -6.45 0.45
C LYS A 257 16.46 -6.55 0.81
N ILE A 258 15.95 -5.59 1.57
CA ILE A 258 14.54 -5.50 1.96
C ILE A 258 13.79 -4.59 0.97
N ARG A 259 12.61 -5.05 0.54
CA ARG A 259 11.60 -4.33 -0.24
C ARG A 259 10.31 -4.30 0.56
N PHE A 260 9.58 -3.20 0.50
CA PHE A 260 8.28 -3.05 1.13
C PHE A 260 7.20 -3.01 0.07
N SER A 261 6.19 -3.85 0.20
CA SER A 261 4.95 -3.79 -0.57
C SER A 261 3.86 -3.23 0.35
N MET A 262 3.14 -2.20 -0.07
CA MET A 262 2.10 -1.56 0.73
C MET A 262 0.84 -1.35 -0.10
N GLY A 263 -0.31 -1.51 0.53
CA GLY A 263 -1.61 -1.26 -0.09
C GLY A 263 -1.83 0.23 -0.33
N VAL A 264 -2.67 0.57 -1.30
CA VAL A 264 -3.15 1.95 -1.51
C VAL A 264 -4.67 1.91 -1.50
N THR A 265 -5.27 2.57 -0.53
CA THR A 265 -6.72 2.63 -0.38
C THR A 265 -7.30 3.91 -0.99
N SER A 266 -8.61 4.09 -0.89
CA SER A 266 -9.30 5.25 -1.46
C SER A 266 -9.06 6.58 -0.74
N ASN A 267 -8.33 6.59 0.39
CA ASN A 267 -8.06 7.82 1.13
C ASN A 267 -6.83 8.57 0.57
N TYR A 268 -7.05 9.24 -0.54
CA TYR A 268 -6.03 9.81 -1.44
C TYR A 268 -4.86 10.53 -0.74
N PHE A 269 -5.15 11.53 0.09
CA PHE A 269 -4.12 12.34 0.73
C PHE A 269 -3.44 11.62 1.91
N MET A 270 -4.19 10.79 2.63
CA MET A 270 -3.64 9.98 3.72
C MET A 270 -2.66 8.91 3.18
N GLU A 271 -3.01 8.28 2.05
CA GLU A 271 -2.13 7.30 1.40
C GLU A 271 -0.82 7.95 0.91
N MET A 272 -0.93 9.12 0.31
CA MET A 272 0.25 9.91 -0.09
C MET A 272 1.15 10.22 1.13
N ALA A 273 0.56 10.68 2.22
CA ALA A 273 1.27 10.98 3.45
C ALA A 273 1.86 9.72 4.11
N LYS A 274 1.20 8.56 3.98
CA LYS A 274 1.72 7.26 4.46
C LYS A 274 3.08 6.92 3.85
N PHE A 275 3.23 7.00 2.54
CA PHE A 275 4.52 6.71 1.88
C PHE A 275 5.61 7.71 2.26
N ARG A 276 5.25 8.98 2.46
CA ARG A 276 6.18 10.00 2.97
C ARG A 276 6.65 9.68 4.39
N ALA A 277 5.72 9.33 5.29
CA ALA A 277 6.00 8.89 6.65
C ALA A 277 6.80 7.58 6.68
N ALA A 278 6.47 6.61 5.81
CA ALA A 278 7.18 5.34 5.72
C ALA A 278 8.66 5.52 5.44
N ARG A 279 9.02 6.37 4.46
CA ARG A 279 10.43 6.65 4.14
C ARG A 279 11.16 7.28 5.31
N MET A 280 10.55 8.26 5.95
CA MET A 280 11.13 8.97 7.09
C MET A 280 11.35 8.04 8.28
N LEU A 281 10.36 7.24 8.63
CA LEU A 281 10.44 6.32 9.77
C LEU A 281 11.46 5.21 9.52
N TRP A 282 11.43 4.56 8.36
CA TRP A 282 12.41 3.54 8.01
C TRP A 282 13.83 4.06 8.01
N ALA A 283 14.03 5.26 7.46
CA ALA A 283 15.35 5.89 7.46
C ALA A 283 15.89 6.08 8.88
N ASN A 284 15.05 6.50 9.82
CA ASN A 284 15.45 6.66 11.22
C ASN A 284 15.67 5.32 11.93
N ILE A 285 14.85 4.29 11.66
CA ILE A 285 15.05 2.92 12.18
C ILE A 285 16.44 2.42 11.78
N VAL A 286 16.74 2.40 10.47
CA VAL A 286 18.04 1.92 9.98
C VAL A 286 19.19 2.79 10.49
N LYS A 287 19.01 4.11 10.57
CA LYS A 287 20.01 5.03 11.09
C LYS A 287 20.42 4.72 12.54
N GLY A 288 19.48 4.21 13.35
CA GLY A 288 19.73 3.76 14.73
C GLY A 288 20.80 2.66 14.84
N TYR A 289 21.03 1.91 13.76
CA TYR A 289 22.06 0.86 13.66
C TYR A 289 23.40 1.34 13.10
N ASN A 290 23.57 2.66 12.89
CA ASN A 290 24.80 3.30 12.40
C ASN A 290 25.36 2.69 11.10
N PRO A 291 24.56 2.65 10.00
CA PRO A 291 25.06 2.17 8.72
C PRO A 291 26.24 3.03 8.21
N GLU A 292 27.21 2.39 7.54
CA GLU A 292 28.34 3.10 6.89
C GLU A 292 27.86 3.85 5.66
N LYS A 293 26.84 3.33 4.96
CA LYS A 293 26.32 3.88 3.72
C LYS A 293 24.94 4.52 3.91
N GLY A 294 24.81 5.82 3.64
CA GLY A 294 23.53 6.51 3.73
C GLY A 294 22.43 5.91 2.87
N CYS A 295 22.76 5.27 1.73
CA CYS A 295 21.77 4.61 0.89
C CYS A 295 21.08 3.40 1.54
N SER A 296 21.65 2.83 2.59
CA SER A 296 21.05 1.73 3.34
C SER A 296 19.80 2.15 4.12
N CYS A 297 19.69 3.45 4.43
CA CYS A 297 18.51 4.02 5.06
C CYS A 297 17.33 4.25 4.10
N LYS A 298 17.51 4.02 2.79
CA LYS A 298 16.46 4.24 1.79
C LYS A 298 15.44 3.11 1.79
N LEU A 299 14.18 3.45 1.96
CA LEU A 299 13.06 2.50 1.82
C LEU A 299 12.78 2.25 0.33
N PHE A 300 12.73 0.98 -0.10
CA PHE A 300 12.28 0.60 -1.44
C PHE A 300 10.81 0.21 -1.39
N ALA A 301 9.93 1.06 -1.94
CA ALA A 301 8.50 0.89 -1.89
C ALA A 301 7.92 0.38 -3.22
N HIS A 302 7.14 -0.68 -3.14
CA HIS A 302 6.17 -1.11 -4.14
C HIS A 302 4.76 -0.79 -3.62
N ALA A 303 3.89 -0.33 -4.48
CA ALA A 303 2.50 -0.05 -4.14
C ALA A 303 1.55 -0.96 -4.93
N VAL A 304 0.50 -1.43 -4.26
CA VAL A 304 -0.58 -2.22 -4.88
C VAL A 304 -1.91 -1.58 -4.51
N THR A 305 -2.79 -1.35 -5.50
CA THR A 305 -4.12 -0.83 -5.21
C THR A 305 -4.93 -1.82 -4.39
N SER A 306 -5.64 -1.34 -3.37
CA SER A 306 -6.31 -2.17 -2.38
C SER A 306 -7.48 -2.95 -2.97
N THR A 307 -7.65 -4.19 -2.53
CA THR A 307 -8.82 -4.99 -2.83
C THR A 307 -9.96 -4.78 -1.83
N TRP A 308 -9.70 -4.18 -0.66
CA TRP A 308 -10.70 -4.02 0.39
C TRP A 308 -11.91 -3.20 -0.05
N ASN A 309 -11.70 -2.16 -0.85
CA ASN A 309 -12.75 -1.25 -1.33
C ASN A 309 -13.35 -1.65 -2.69
N GLN A 310 -12.88 -2.75 -3.32
CA GLN A 310 -13.46 -3.25 -4.55
C GLN A 310 -14.86 -3.85 -4.33
N THR A 311 -15.71 -3.74 -5.35
CA THR A 311 -17.07 -4.26 -5.37
C THR A 311 -17.28 -5.26 -6.49
N VAL A 312 -18.17 -6.24 -6.29
CA VAL A 312 -18.56 -7.20 -7.34
C VAL A 312 -19.81 -6.77 -8.09
N TYR A 313 -20.61 -5.88 -7.49
CA TYR A 313 -21.64 -5.12 -8.16
C TYR A 313 -21.06 -3.80 -8.65
N ASP A 314 -21.52 -3.32 -9.80
CA ASP A 314 -20.99 -2.14 -10.48
C ASP A 314 -19.44 -2.20 -10.61
N PRO A 315 -18.90 -3.31 -11.16
CA PRO A 315 -17.47 -3.60 -11.10
C PRO A 315 -16.61 -2.62 -11.87
N TYR A 316 -17.17 -1.92 -12.87
CA TYR A 316 -16.44 -0.91 -13.64
C TYR A 316 -16.06 0.32 -12.80
N ILE A 317 -16.75 0.56 -11.69
CA ILE A 317 -16.34 1.60 -10.72
C ILE A 317 -14.99 1.26 -10.08
N ASN A 318 -14.60 -0.02 -10.03
CA ASN A 318 -13.26 -0.41 -9.53
C ASN A 318 -12.14 0.17 -10.42
N MET A 319 -12.38 0.42 -11.71
CA MET A 319 -11.39 1.10 -12.57
C MET A 319 -11.14 2.53 -12.10
N LEU A 320 -12.21 3.25 -11.72
CA LEU A 320 -12.11 4.63 -11.21
C LEU A 320 -11.40 4.64 -9.85
N ARG A 321 -11.71 3.68 -8.97
CA ARG A 321 -11.01 3.52 -7.67
C ARG A 321 -9.52 3.28 -7.89
N GLY A 322 -9.18 2.29 -8.72
CA GLY A 322 -7.79 1.98 -9.04
C GLY A 322 -7.04 3.17 -9.65
N THR A 323 -7.72 4.02 -10.45
CA THR A 323 -7.12 5.24 -11.00
C THR A 323 -6.74 6.23 -9.90
N THR A 324 -7.65 6.55 -8.97
CA THR A 324 -7.35 7.51 -7.89
C THR A 324 -6.33 6.98 -6.89
N GLU A 325 -6.32 5.67 -6.64
CA GLU A 325 -5.33 4.99 -5.81
C GLU A 325 -3.95 5.02 -6.47
N ALA A 326 -3.88 4.68 -7.75
CA ALA A 326 -2.65 4.76 -8.53
C ALA A 326 -2.08 6.19 -8.58
N MET A 327 -2.93 7.22 -8.75
CA MET A 327 -2.52 8.62 -8.67
C MET A 327 -1.86 8.95 -7.34
N SER A 328 -2.45 8.51 -6.23
CA SER A 328 -1.91 8.74 -4.89
C SER A 328 -0.52 8.12 -4.72
N ALA A 329 -0.33 6.87 -5.17
CA ALA A 329 0.96 6.17 -5.11
C ALA A 329 2.01 6.81 -6.02
N ALA A 330 1.64 7.19 -7.26
CA ALA A 330 2.54 7.82 -8.23
C ALA A 330 3.07 9.17 -7.70
N ILE A 331 2.19 10.02 -7.19
CA ILE A 331 2.57 11.30 -6.57
C ILE A 331 3.41 11.09 -5.31
N ALA A 332 3.13 10.05 -4.54
CA ALA A 332 3.89 9.71 -3.35
C ALA A 332 5.32 9.20 -3.64
N GLY A 333 5.68 8.95 -4.89
CA GLY A 333 7.05 8.61 -5.29
C GLY A 333 7.45 7.17 -4.98
N VAL A 334 6.59 6.19 -5.26
CA VAL A 334 6.89 4.76 -5.14
C VAL A 334 7.87 4.30 -6.24
N HIS A 335 8.52 3.15 -6.05
CA HIS A 335 9.48 2.61 -7.03
C HIS A 335 8.79 1.80 -8.12
N SER A 336 7.75 1.08 -7.77
CA SER A 336 6.89 0.35 -8.71
C SER A 336 5.45 0.36 -8.21
N LEU A 337 4.51 0.25 -9.12
CA LEU A 337 3.08 0.31 -8.84
C LEU A 337 2.38 -0.84 -9.59
N GLU A 338 1.42 -1.47 -8.93
CA GLU A 338 0.51 -2.44 -9.54
C GLU A 338 -0.93 -2.01 -9.33
N VAL A 339 -1.67 -1.86 -10.42
CA VAL A 339 -3.11 -1.62 -10.37
C VAL A 339 -3.85 -2.94 -10.46
N THR A 340 -4.62 -3.26 -9.44
CA THR A 340 -5.44 -4.47 -9.40
C THR A 340 -6.54 -4.40 -10.47
N PRO A 341 -6.67 -5.40 -11.35
CA PRO A 341 -7.74 -5.44 -12.35
C PRO A 341 -9.13 -5.36 -11.72
N PHE A 342 -10.06 -4.67 -12.35
CA PHE A 342 -11.37 -4.34 -11.80
C PHE A 342 -12.23 -5.57 -11.46
N ASN A 343 -11.99 -6.70 -12.12
CA ASN A 343 -12.72 -7.96 -11.93
C ASN A 343 -12.00 -8.98 -11.03
N ALA A 344 -10.81 -8.67 -10.54
CA ALA A 344 -9.99 -9.57 -9.71
C ALA A 344 -10.70 -10.07 -8.44
N SER A 345 -11.71 -9.33 -7.97
CA SER A 345 -12.48 -9.66 -6.76
C SER A 345 -13.47 -10.82 -6.96
N PHE A 346 -13.81 -11.20 -8.20
CA PHE A 346 -14.85 -12.20 -8.49
C PHE A 346 -14.56 -13.09 -9.69
N ALA A 347 -13.54 -12.80 -10.48
CA ALA A 347 -13.16 -13.58 -11.65
C ALA A 347 -11.63 -13.61 -11.80
N GLU A 348 -11.11 -14.57 -12.55
CA GLU A 348 -9.71 -14.49 -13.01
C GLU A 348 -9.60 -13.34 -14.03
N PRO A 349 -8.67 -12.38 -13.83
CA PRO A 349 -8.53 -11.24 -14.72
C PRO A 349 -8.26 -11.65 -16.17
N ASP A 350 -9.08 -11.14 -17.07
CA ASP A 350 -8.95 -11.33 -18.51
C ASP A 350 -8.01 -10.29 -19.16
N GLU A 351 -7.75 -10.42 -20.46
CA GLU A 351 -6.88 -9.51 -21.19
C GLU A 351 -7.40 -8.06 -21.16
N PHE A 352 -8.72 -7.86 -21.20
CA PHE A 352 -9.33 -6.52 -21.16
C PHE A 352 -9.09 -5.87 -19.79
N SER A 353 -9.40 -6.54 -18.71
CA SER A 353 -9.26 -6.01 -17.35
C SER A 353 -7.79 -5.73 -16.99
N LYS A 354 -6.88 -6.63 -17.37
CA LYS A 354 -5.42 -6.46 -17.23
C LYS A 354 -4.92 -5.27 -18.04
N ARG A 355 -5.41 -5.10 -19.28
CA ARG A 355 -5.06 -3.95 -20.14
C ARG A 355 -5.50 -2.63 -19.54
N ILE A 356 -6.73 -2.54 -19.02
CA ILE A 356 -7.22 -1.31 -18.40
C ILE A 356 -6.38 -0.97 -17.16
N ALA A 357 -6.09 -1.94 -16.30
CA ALA A 357 -5.26 -1.75 -15.10
C ALA A 357 -3.88 -1.16 -15.46
N ARG A 358 -3.18 -1.75 -16.43
CA ARG A 358 -1.90 -1.25 -16.95
C ARG A 358 -2.03 0.15 -17.55
N ASN A 359 -3.07 0.39 -18.34
CA ASN A 359 -3.26 1.66 -19.03
C ASN A 359 -3.52 2.82 -18.04
N VAL A 360 -4.04 2.56 -16.83
CA VAL A 360 -4.09 3.58 -15.77
C VAL A 360 -2.69 4.12 -15.49
N GLU A 361 -1.71 3.27 -15.28
CA GLU A 361 -0.34 3.69 -14.97
C GLU A 361 0.33 4.39 -16.15
N LEU A 362 0.14 3.86 -17.37
CA LEU A 362 0.69 4.45 -18.59
C LEU A 362 0.10 5.84 -18.85
N LEU A 363 -1.21 6.03 -18.63
CA LEU A 363 -1.88 7.32 -18.72
C LEU A 363 -1.30 8.32 -17.72
N LEU A 364 -1.15 7.91 -16.46
CA LEU A 364 -0.56 8.77 -15.42
C LEU A 364 0.88 9.17 -15.75
N LYS A 365 1.66 8.28 -16.36
CA LYS A 365 3.06 8.51 -16.71
C LYS A 365 3.21 9.34 -17.99
N HIS A 366 2.53 8.97 -19.07
CA HIS A 366 2.78 9.50 -20.41
C HIS A 366 1.84 10.61 -20.84
N GLU A 367 0.59 10.68 -20.33
CA GLU A 367 -0.36 11.72 -20.66
C GLU A 367 -0.50 12.76 -19.55
N SER A 368 -0.52 12.30 -18.28
CA SER A 368 -0.68 13.19 -17.12
C SER A 368 0.66 13.69 -16.57
N HIS A 369 1.80 13.12 -17.00
CA HIS A 369 3.16 13.54 -16.66
C HIS A 369 3.48 13.59 -15.17
N PHE A 370 2.94 12.65 -14.38
CA PHE A 370 3.20 12.59 -12.94
C PHE A 370 4.63 12.22 -12.58
N ASP A 371 5.38 11.66 -13.54
CA ASP A 371 6.78 11.31 -13.42
C ASP A 371 7.75 12.51 -13.51
N GLN A 372 7.27 13.68 -13.95
CA GLN A 372 8.11 14.85 -14.21
C GLN A 372 8.45 15.67 -12.96
N VAL A 373 7.72 15.48 -11.86
CA VAL A 373 7.90 16.27 -10.64
C VAL A 373 8.01 15.35 -9.44
N VAL A 374 9.10 15.54 -8.66
CA VAL A 374 9.31 14.81 -7.41
C VAL A 374 8.56 15.49 -6.28
N ASP A 375 7.77 14.71 -5.53
CA ASP A 375 7.03 15.17 -4.35
C ASP A 375 6.27 16.49 -4.57
N PRO A 376 5.35 16.57 -5.55
CA PRO A 376 4.59 17.79 -5.82
C PRO A 376 3.71 18.23 -4.64
N ALA A 377 3.47 17.35 -3.67
CA ALA A 377 2.76 17.61 -2.44
C ALA A 377 3.63 18.30 -1.37
N GLY A 378 4.96 18.35 -1.58
CA GLY A 378 5.90 18.99 -0.67
C GLY A 378 5.60 20.47 -0.48
N GLY A 379 5.59 20.94 0.78
CA GLY A 379 5.24 22.31 1.16
C GLY A 379 3.73 22.59 1.31
N SER A 380 2.86 21.63 0.99
CA SER A 380 1.44 21.71 1.32
C SER A 380 1.26 21.64 2.84
N TYR A 381 0.70 22.68 3.43
CA TYR A 381 0.43 22.72 4.88
C TYR A 381 -0.34 21.49 5.35
N TYR A 382 -1.31 21.04 4.56
CA TYR A 382 -2.15 19.89 4.86
C TYR A 382 -1.36 18.58 4.79
N ILE A 383 -0.65 18.33 3.70
CA ILE A 383 0.10 17.07 3.50
C ILE A 383 1.27 16.93 4.47
N GLU A 384 1.97 18.02 4.76
CA GLU A 384 3.07 18.00 5.72
C GLU A 384 2.57 17.65 7.14
N ASN A 385 1.44 18.22 7.55
CA ASN A 385 0.81 17.90 8.84
C ASN A 385 0.26 16.48 8.87
N LEU A 386 -0.34 15.98 7.78
CA LEU A 386 -0.75 14.57 7.69
C LEU A 386 0.45 13.63 7.79
N THR A 387 1.54 13.93 7.09
CA THR A 387 2.79 13.16 7.14
C THR A 387 3.32 13.05 8.56
N GLN A 388 3.38 14.19 9.28
CA GLN A 388 3.81 14.24 10.68
C GLN A 388 2.88 13.44 11.60
N SER A 389 1.56 13.60 11.45
CA SER A 389 0.58 12.95 12.31
C SER A 389 0.60 11.42 12.11
N ILE A 390 0.63 10.95 10.85
CA ILE A 390 0.75 9.51 10.55
C ILE A 390 2.07 8.97 11.08
N ALA A 391 3.18 9.70 10.90
CA ALA A 391 4.49 9.27 11.39
C ALA A 391 4.51 9.16 12.92
N ALA A 392 3.91 10.13 13.64
CA ALA A 392 3.88 10.14 15.09
C ALA A 392 3.08 8.95 15.66
N GLU A 393 1.86 8.70 15.14
CA GLU A 393 1.03 7.60 15.61
C GLU A 393 1.60 6.23 15.19
N ALA A 394 2.14 6.11 13.97
CA ALA A 394 2.80 4.88 13.55
C ALA A 394 4.07 4.59 14.36
N TRP A 395 4.85 5.61 14.69
CA TRP A 395 6.01 5.47 15.56
C TRP A 395 5.64 5.01 16.96
N LYS A 396 4.60 5.59 17.53
CA LYS A 396 4.08 5.18 18.84
C LYS A 396 3.67 3.70 18.83
N LEU A 397 2.92 3.28 17.82
CA LEU A 397 2.52 1.88 17.70
C LEU A 397 3.72 0.95 17.44
N PHE A 398 4.70 1.40 16.65
CA PHE A 398 5.96 0.68 16.46
C PHE A 398 6.67 0.44 17.79
N LEU A 399 6.80 1.45 18.65
CA LEU A 399 7.41 1.31 19.98
C LEU A 399 6.62 0.35 20.88
N GLU A 400 5.28 0.38 20.82
CA GLU A 400 4.44 -0.59 21.55
C GLU A 400 4.71 -2.04 21.11
N LEU A 401 5.01 -2.27 19.83
CA LEU A 401 5.40 -3.59 19.32
C LEU A 401 6.79 -4.01 19.80
N GLU A 402 7.75 -3.09 19.80
CA GLU A 402 9.11 -3.35 20.29
C GLU A 402 9.12 -3.68 21.80
N GLU A 403 8.30 -2.99 22.60
CA GLU A 403 8.12 -3.29 24.03
C GLU A 403 7.52 -4.69 24.26
N LYS A 404 6.79 -5.25 23.29
CA LYS A 404 6.25 -6.61 23.31
C LYS A 404 7.25 -7.67 22.82
N GLY A 405 8.46 -7.27 22.45
CA GLY A 405 9.52 -8.15 21.94
C GLY A 405 9.57 -8.24 20.42
N GLY A 406 9.08 -7.22 19.71
CA GLY A 406 9.06 -7.10 18.25
C GLY A 406 7.80 -7.68 17.62
N TYR A 407 7.76 -7.64 16.29
CA TYR A 407 6.56 -8.01 15.52
C TYR A 407 6.13 -9.46 15.76
N VAL A 408 7.08 -10.41 15.71
CA VAL A 408 6.76 -11.84 15.84
C VAL A 408 6.15 -12.15 17.20
N ALA A 409 6.74 -11.67 18.30
CA ALA A 409 6.23 -11.86 19.65
C ALA A 409 4.86 -11.19 19.84
N ALA A 410 4.66 -9.99 19.32
CA ALA A 410 3.38 -9.30 19.35
C ALA A 410 2.30 -10.03 18.53
N PHE A 411 2.66 -10.64 17.40
CA PHE A 411 1.73 -11.47 16.62
C PHE A 411 1.36 -12.76 17.35
N GLU A 412 2.33 -13.50 17.88
CA GLU A 412 2.14 -14.76 18.60
C GLU A 412 1.33 -14.57 19.89
N SER A 413 1.42 -13.39 20.54
CA SER A 413 0.56 -13.03 21.67
C SER A 413 -0.89 -12.71 21.28
N GLY A 414 -1.20 -12.62 19.97
CA GLY A 414 -2.52 -12.25 19.46
C GLY A 414 -2.72 -10.74 19.30
N TYR A 415 -1.84 -9.88 19.81
CA TYR A 415 -1.99 -8.42 19.84
C TYR A 415 -2.25 -7.81 18.46
N VAL A 416 -1.47 -8.23 17.43
CA VAL A 416 -1.59 -7.69 16.06
C VAL A 416 -2.95 -8.05 15.47
N VAL A 417 -3.37 -9.33 15.61
CA VAL A 417 -4.65 -9.82 15.04
C VAL A 417 -5.83 -9.16 15.72
N GLU A 418 -5.83 -9.06 17.05
CA GLU A 418 -6.91 -8.42 17.82
C GLU A 418 -7.07 -6.95 17.42
N ARG A 419 -5.98 -6.24 17.22
CA ARG A 419 -6.00 -4.84 16.82
C ARG A 419 -6.54 -4.65 15.40
N VAL A 420 -6.07 -5.44 14.43
CA VAL A 420 -6.59 -5.42 13.06
C VAL A 420 -8.07 -5.81 13.02
N ASP A 421 -8.49 -6.83 13.78
CA ASP A 421 -9.89 -7.24 13.88
C ASP A 421 -10.79 -6.14 14.47
N ALA A 422 -10.31 -5.41 15.46
CA ALA A 422 -11.03 -4.28 16.04
C ALA A 422 -11.23 -3.15 15.03
N SER A 423 -10.18 -2.81 14.28
CA SER A 423 -10.22 -1.81 13.21
C SER A 423 -11.14 -2.25 12.07
N ALA A 424 -11.08 -3.50 11.65
CA ALA A 424 -11.97 -4.09 10.66
C ALA A 424 -13.44 -4.01 11.09
N ALA A 425 -13.75 -4.37 12.35
CA ALA A 425 -15.11 -4.28 12.90
C ALA A 425 -15.61 -2.82 12.95
N ALA A 426 -14.74 -1.86 13.28
CA ALA A 426 -15.09 -0.44 13.27
C ALA A 426 -15.37 0.07 11.83
N LYS A 427 -14.58 -0.38 10.85
CA LYS A 427 -14.83 -0.10 9.43
C LYS A 427 -16.14 -0.71 8.96
N ASP A 428 -16.40 -1.98 9.26
CA ASP A 428 -17.65 -2.67 8.90
C ASP A 428 -18.89 -1.94 9.48
N LYS A 429 -18.80 -1.52 10.74
CA LYS A 429 -19.85 -0.69 11.37
C LYS A 429 -20.03 0.65 10.65
N SER A 430 -18.94 1.28 10.24
CA SER A 430 -18.99 2.56 9.52
C SER A 430 -19.58 2.40 8.12
N VAL A 431 -19.29 1.30 7.42
CA VAL A 431 -19.90 0.94 6.14
C VAL A 431 -21.40 0.66 6.32
N ALA A 432 -21.79 -0.12 7.33
CA ALA A 432 -23.19 -0.41 7.64
C ALA A 432 -23.98 0.86 7.98
N GLN A 433 -23.39 1.82 8.66
CA GLN A 433 -23.97 3.11 9.00
C GLN A 433 -23.90 4.18 7.89
N ARG A 434 -23.36 3.85 6.73
CA ARG A 434 -23.09 4.78 5.61
C ARG A 434 -22.17 5.96 5.98
N ARG A 435 -21.31 5.80 6.99
CA ARG A 435 -20.25 6.77 7.33
C ARG A 435 -19.05 6.61 6.41
N ILE A 436 -18.77 5.37 5.97
CA ILE A 436 -17.87 5.06 4.87
C ILE A 436 -18.75 4.68 3.69
N THR A 437 -18.58 5.39 2.57
CA THR A 437 -19.30 5.14 1.33
C THR A 437 -18.49 4.17 0.47
N LEU A 438 -19.15 3.08 0.08
CA LEU A 438 -18.72 2.19 -0.98
C LEU A 438 -19.71 2.34 -2.14
N LEU A 439 -19.33 3.14 -3.14
CA LEU A 439 -20.17 3.49 -4.27
C LEU A 439 -20.64 2.22 -5.01
N GLY A 440 -21.91 2.14 -5.35
CA GLY A 440 -22.49 0.96 -5.98
C GLY A 440 -22.89 -0.16 -5.00
N ALA A 441 -22.38 -0.14 -3.74
CA ALA A 441 -22.70 -1.13 -2.71
C ALA A 441 -23.67 -0.57 -1.66
N ASN A 442 -23.17 0.24 -0.69
CA ASN A 442 -24.02 0.80 0.38
C ASN A 442 -24.59 2.18 0.06
N GLN A 443 -24.13 2.82 -1.03
CA GLN A 443 -24.60 4.12 -1.49
C GLN A 443 -24.63 4.16 -3.02
N TYR A 444 -25.68 4.79 -3.58
CA TYR A 444 -25.89 4.94 -5.02
C TYR A 444 -25.82 3.62 -5.82
N PRO A 445 -26.48 2.53 -5.40
CA PRO A 445 -26.44 1.27 -6.13
C PRO A 445 -27.19 1.39 -7.47
N ASN A 446 -26.73 0.66 -8.47
CA ASN A 446 -27.51 0.43 -9.68
C ASN A 446 -28.62 -0.58 -9.38
N PHE A 447 -29.87 -0.13 -9.28
CA PHE A 447 -31.00 -0.98 -8.88
C PHE A 447 -31.44 -1.98 -9.96
N THR A 448 -31.04 -1.78 -11.21
CA THR A 448 -31.39 -2.65 -12.33
C THR A 448 -30.32 -3.70 -12.65
N GLU A 449 -29.17 -3.59 -12.00
CA GLU A 449 -28.07 -4.52 -12.19
C GLU A 449 -28.35 -5.83 -11.45
N VAL A 450 -28.09 -6.94 -12.12
CA VAL A 450 -28.08 -8.30 -11.58
C VAL A 450 -26.62 -8.79 -11.57
N ALA A 451 -26.25 -9.56 -10.55
CA ALA A 451 -24.92 -10.11 -10.47
C ALA A 451 -24.56 -10.92 -11.72
N SER A 452 -23.33 -10.70 -12.25
CA SER A 452 -22.77 -11.57 -13.28
C SER A 452 -22.70 -13.03 -12.81
N ASP A 453 -22.83 -13.99 -13.71
CA ASP A 453 -22.68 -15.41 -13.43
C ASP A 453 -21.30 -15.77 -12.86
N ALA A 454 -20.27 -14.94 -13.12
CA ALA A 454 -18.94 -15.07 -12.54
C ALA A 454 -18.90 -14.79 -11.04
N VAL A 455 -19.88 -14.05 -10.48
CA VAL A 455 -19.94 -13.74 -9.05
C VAL A 455 -20.44 -14.96 -8.28
N THR A 456 -19.55 -15.64 -7.58
CA THR A 456 -19.85 -16.81 -6.76
C THR A 456 -20.22 -16.41 -5.33
N GLU A 457 -20.89 -17.32 -4.57
CA GLU A 457 -21.09 -17.11 -3.14
C GLU A 457 -19.79 -16.97 -2.37
N ALA A 458 -18.73 -17.67 -2.81
CA ALA A 458 -17.41 -17.56 -2.21
C ALA A 458 -16.83 -16.15 -2.33
N ALA A 459 -17.10 -15.44 -3.42
CA ALA A 459 -16.64 -14.07 -3.63
C ALA A 459 -17.26 -13.05 -2.67
N VAL A 460 -18.45 -13.34 -2.12
CA VAL A 460 -19.18 -12.45 -1.21
C VAL A 460 -19.24 -12.96 0.23
N THR A 461 -18.65 -14.14 0.52
CA THR A 461 -18.65 -14.73 1.86
C THR A 461 -17.31 -14.50 2.54
N ARG A 462 -17.33 -13.72 3.63
CA ARG A 462 -16.14 -13.53 4.45
C ARG A 462 -15.82 -14.81 5.23
N ARG A 463 -14.69 -15.41 4.92
CA ARG A 463 -14.14 -16.54 5.71
C ARG A 463 -13.18 -15.96 6.75
N LYS A 464 -13.35 -16.34 8.00
CA LYS A 464 -12.50 -15.92 9.11
C LYS A 464 -11.85 -17.13 9.76
N LYS A 465 -10.51 -17.15 9.78
CA LYS A 465 -9.68 -18.08 10.53
C LYS A 465 -9.17 -17.36 11.78
N ALA A 466 -9.30 -17.98 12.95
CA ALA A 466 -8.83 -17.40 14.19
C ALA A 466 -7.30 -17.31 14.25
N GLY A 467 -6.78 -16.28 14.89
CA GLY A 467 -5.34 -16.12 15.14
C GLY A 467 -4.49 -15.74 13.92
N VAL A 468 -5.10 -15.33 12.81
CA VAL A 468 -4.39 -14.89 11.60
C VAL A 468 -5.05 -13.66 10.97
N LEU A 469 -4.33 -12.98 10.09
CA LEU A 469 -4.90 -11.92 9.26
C LEU A 469 -5.87 -12.53 8.24
N ASN A 470 -7.02 -11.89 8.08
CA ASN A 470 -8.09 -12.35 7.18
C ASN A 470 -8.44 -11.24 6.17
N PRO A 471 -7.77 -11.18 5.01
CA PRO A 471 -8.15 -10.25 3.95
C PRO A 471 -9.61 -10.43 3.53
N TYR A 472 -10.32 -9.31 3.30
CA TYR A 472 -11.71 -9.30 2.90
C TYR A 472 -12.06 -7.99 2.19
N ARG A 473 -13.28 -7.87 1.64
CA ARG A 473 -13.77 -6.64 1.02
C ARG A 473 -14.88 -6.01 1.86
N GLY A 474 -14.82 -4.71 2.02
CA GLY A 474 -15.79 -3.97 2.85
C GLY A 474 -17.24 -4.04 2.35
N ALA A 475 -17.46 -4.35 1.07
CA ALA A 475 -18.80 -4.48 0.47
C ALA A 475 -19.46 -5.85 0.69
N MET A 476 -18.71 -6.89 1.09
CA MET A 476 -19.16 -8.29 1.08
C MET A 476 -20.51 -8.52 1.75
N ALA A 477 -20.80 -7.87 2.88
CA ALA A 477 -22.07 -8.05 3.59
C ALA A 477 -23.27 -7.56 2.78
N PHE A 478 -23.15 -6.41 2.09
CA PHE A 478 -24.20 -5.88 1.21
C PHE A 478 -24.35 -6.74 -0.04
N GLU A 479 -23.24 -7.15 -0.62
CA GLU A 479 -23.20 -7.97 -1.83
C GLU A 479 -23.77 -9.36 -1.60
N ALA A 480 -23.50 -9.99 -0.46
CA ALA A 480 -24.10 -11.29 -0.09
C ALA A 480 -25.62 -11.21 0.01
N MET A 481 -26.16 -10.16 0.64
CA MET A 481 -27.61 -9.94 0.71
C MET A 481 -28.20 -9.73 -0.68
N ARG A 482 -27.58 -8.92 -1.52
CA ARG A 482 -28.03 -8.64 -2.88
C ARG A 482 -27.98 -9.88 -3.76
N LEU A 483 -26.89 -10.63 -3.73
CA LEU A 483 -26.73 -11.88 -4.49
C LEU A 483 -27.79 -12.92 -4.09
N HIS A 484 -28.11 -13.01 -2.80
CA HIS A 484 -29.19 -13.89 -2.32
C HIS A 484 -30.55 -13.50 -2.90
N VAL A 485 -30.88 -12.21 -2.95
CA VAL A 485 -32.12 -11.69 -3.56
C VAL A 485 -32.15 -12.00 -5.05
N ASP A 486 -31.09 -11.65 -5.78
CA ASP A 486 -31.00 -11.87 -7.23
C ASP A 486 -31.22 -13.36 -7.61
N ARG A 487 -30.59 -14.29 -6.85
CA ARG A 487 -30.71 -15.71 -7.10
C ARG A 487 -32.01 -16.35 -6.62
N SER A 488 -32.62 -15.80 -5.57
CA SER A 488 -33.85 -16.36 -5.03
C SER A 488 -35.08 -16.06 -5.88
N GLY A 489 -35.01 -15.06 -6.76
CA GLY A 489 -36.15 -14.54 -7.52
C GLY A 489 -37.27 -13.95 -6.66
N LYS A 490 -37.03 -13.75 -5.35
CA LYS A 490 -38.02 -13.26 -4.40
C LYS A 490 -37.89 -11.74 -4.19
N THR A 491 -38.99 -11.03 -4.20
CA THR A 491 -39.00 -9.61 -3.82
C THR A 491 -38.83 -9.50 -2.29
N PRO A 492 -37.79 -8.79 -1.82
CA PRO A 492 -37.57 -8.59 -0.39
C PRO A 492 -38.72 -7.76 0.23
N LYS A 493 -39.16 -8.13 1.43
CA LYS A 493 -40.07 -7.33 2.23
C LYS A 493 -39.28 -6.58 3.29
N ALA A 494 -39.34 -5.24 3.26
CA ALA A 494 -38.71 -4.40 4.27
C ALA A 494 -39.76 -3.93 5.28
N PHE A 495 -39.50 -4.16 6.57
CA PHE A 495 -40.27 -3.60 7.66
C PHE A 495 -39.44 -2.53 8.34
N MET A 496 -39.98 -1.32 8.40
CA MET A 496 -39.31 -0.20 9.02
C MET A 496 -40.02 0.20 10.31
N LEU A 497 -39.29 0.08 11.42
CA LEU A 497 -39.78 0.59 12.71
C LEU A 497 -39.31 2.04 12.84
N THR A 498 -40.27 2.98 12.78
CA THR A 498 -39.98 4.40 12.94
C THR A 498 -40.51 4.92 14.27
N ALA A 499 -39.63 5.59 15.02
CA ALA A 499 -40.02 6.27 16.26
C ALA A 499 -40.03 7.78 16.04
N GLY A 500 -41.14 8.34 15.54
CA GLY A 500 -41.39 9.75 15.36
C GLY A 500 -41.20 10.29 13.92
N HIS A 501 -41.66 11.51 13.68
CA HIS A 501 -41.78 12.15 12.36
C HIS A 501 -40.43 12.30 11.61
N LEU A 502 -39.33 12.55 12.30
CA LEU A 502 -37.99 12.69 11.69
C LEU A 502 -37.45 11.35 11.16
N ALA A 503 -37.81 10.23 11.79
CA ALA A 503 -37.44 8.91 11.31
C ALA A 503 -38.16 8.54 10.02
N MET A 504 -39.47 8.91 9.91
CA MET A 504 -40.26 8.71 8.68
C MET A 504 -39.74 9.54 7.49
N ALA A 505 -39.31 10.79 7.72
CA ALA A 505 -38.75 11.64 6.66
C ALA A 505 -37.41 11.15 6.12
N ARG A 506 -36.63 10.44 6.93
CA ARG A 506 -35.33 9.82 6.52
C ARG A 506 -35.50 8.46 5.87
N ALA A 507 -36.67 7.86 5.97
CA ALA A 507 -37.00 6.55 5.45
C ALA A 507 -37.53 6.58 4.00
N ARG A 508 -37.94 7.76 3.52
CA ARG A 508 -38.31 8.03 2.14
C ARG A 508 -37.09 8.45 1.33
#